data_bbe94c6536a13e56cb6770f08467ea9b
#
_entry.id   bbe94c6536a13e56cb6770f08467ea9b
#
_cell.length_a   1.000
_cell.length_b   1.000
_cell.length_c   1.000
_cell.angle_alpha   90.00
_cell.angle_beta   90.00
_cell.angle_gamma   90.00
#
_symmetry.space_group_name_H-M   'P 1'
#
loop_
_entity.id
_entity.type
_entity.pdbx_description
1 polymer ?
#
loop_
_entity_poly.entity_id
_entity_poly.type
_entity_poly.pdbx_seq_one_letter_code
_entity_poly.pdbx_strand_id
1 'polypeptide(L)'
;MRGLSRAVRLMAGIGIGTGIGTGTGIGGSGGSSMAGIGPGGSVATAAGQKRPRPEPAPLIGTHDGTFHCDEALACFLLRLLPRYRDAEVVRTRDPQRLAQCDVVVDVGGEYDPERHRYDHHQRSFTESMRSLRPDKPWSTKLSSAGLVYCHFGSQILATLLGQPEDGPVVTALYDKLYENFVEEIDAIDNGIAQAEGEPRYALTTTLSARVGHLNPRWNDPDQDTEAGFRRAMELVGSEFMDRLDFYHRAWLPARALVEEAVRRRFEVDSSGQVLELPQGGCPWKEHLFQLEKELALPRPLQLVLFPDRGGQWRVQSVPTGPHTFQSRLPLPEAWRGLRDEALSQLSGVPGCVFVHASGFIGGNRSREGALEMARRALRHGGGHAERVSPPPPIAVTPKGTPRPSAGGSRGSWDCSCNGIAARCSKGPAGVGGSPPPRVAACPPPLALEGHQPSQRLAGSVSLEFAPVPV
;
A
#
# COMPACT_ATOMS: atom_id res chain seq x y z
N MET A 1 -9.96 -9.26 20.80
CA MET A 1 -8.56 -8.78 20.92
C MET A 1 -7.46 -9.85 20.87
N ARG A 2 -7.76 -11.14 20.70
CA ARG A 2 -6.75 -12.22 20.67
C ARG A 2 -6.50 -12.83 19.28
N GLY A 3 -7.25 -12.43 18.26
CA GLY A 3 -7.21 -13.06 16.93
C GLY A 3 -6.05 -12.62 16.03
N LEU A 4 -5.81 -11.32 15.88
CA LEU A 4 -4.75 -10.78 15.01
C LEU A 4 -3.34 -11.18 15.48
N SER A 5 -3.09 -11.10 16.79
CA SER A 5 -1.81 -11.54 17.39
C SER A 5 -1.53 -13.05 17.20
N ARG A 6 -2.59 -13.85 17.02
CA ARG A 6 -2.47 -15.30 16.81
C ARG A 6 -2.19 -15.65 15.35
N ALA A 7 -2.75 -14.92 14.39
CA ALA A 7 -2.48 -15.12 12.96
C ALA A 7 -1.02 -14.79 12.59
N VAL A 8 -0.49 -13.69 13.12
CA VAL A 8 0.92 -13.30 12.93
C VAL A 8 1.87 -14.31 13.61
N ARG A 9 1.51 -14.86 14.79
CA ARG A 9 2.33 -15.87 15.46
C ARG A 9 2.24 -17.27 14.83
N LEU A 10 1.13 -17.64 14.15
CA LEU A 10 1.04 -18.91 13.43
C LEU A 10 1.89 -18.94 12.16
N MET A 11 2.09 -17.81 11.50
CA MET A 11 2.96 -17.71 10.32
C MET A 11 4.46 -17.69 10.68
N ALA A 12 4.83 -17.21 11.87
CA ALA A 12 6.21 -17.24 12.38
C ALA A 12 6.64 -18.62 12.91
N GLY A 13 5.71 -19.59 13.00
CA GLY A 13 5.94 -20.91 13.56
C GLY A 13 6.35 -22.01 12.58
N ILE A 14 6.57 -21.69 11.29
CA ILE A 14 7.16 -22.63 10.32
C ILE A 14 8.69 -22.50 10.39
N GLY A 15 9.25 -22.84 11.54
CA GLY A 15 10.67 -22.89 11.79
C GLY A 15 11.22 -24.28 11.47
N ILE A 16 12.28 -24.26 10.74
CA ILE A 16 13.16 -25.34 10.28
C ILE A 16 13.53 -26.26 11.43
N GLY A 17 13.04 -27.51 11.39
CA GLY A 17 13.50 -28.59 12.24
C GLY A 17 14.81 -29.18 11.70
N THR A 18 15.96 -28.66 12.12
CA THR A 18 17.24 -29.38 11.97
C THR A 18 17.41 -30.31 13.15
N GLY A 19 17.13 -31.59 12.94
CA GLY A 19 17.44 -32.65 13.90
C GLY A 19 18.93 -32.96 13.92
N ILE A 20 19.59 -32.69 15.04
CA ILE A 20 20.85 -33.32 15.39
C ILE A 20 20.62 -34.07 16.69
N GLY A 21 20.58 -35.42 16.59
CA GLY A 21 20.52 -36.30 17.73
C GLY A 21 21.91 -36.50 18.34
N THR A 22 22.02 -36.32 19.65
CA THR A 22 23.08 -36.93 20.45
C THR A 22 22.44 -37.54 21.69
N GLY A 23 22.48 -38.85 21.76
CA GLY A 23 22.06 -39.63 22.92
C GLY A 23 23.10 -39.63 24.01
N THR A 24 22.65 -39.68 25.25
CA THR A 24 23.34 -40.38 26.35
C THR A 24 22.29 -40.79 27.37
N GLY A 25 22.27 -42.09 27.65
CA GLY A 25 21.44 -42.73 28.68
C GLY A 25 22.05 -42.70 30.06
N ILE A 26 21.26 -43.13 31.03
CA ILE A 26 21.52 -43.73 32.35
C ILE A 26 20.16 -43.64 33.06
N GLY A 27 19.40 -44.69 33.51
CA GLY A 27 19.77 -45.84 34.31
C GLY A 27 19.14 -45.66 35.70
N GLY A 28 18.24 -46.63 36.16
CA GLY A 28 17.79 -46.73 37.56
C GLY A 28 16.28 -47.08 37.64
N SER A 29 15.86 -48.26 37.69
CA SER A 29 15.68 -49.38 38.62
C SER A 29 14.72 -49.17 39.80
N GLY A 30 13.76 -50.13 39.93
CA GLY A 30 13.08 -50.50 41.16
C GLY A 30 11.58 -50.19 41.15
N GLY A 31 10.66 -51.08 41.35
CA GLY A 31 10.57 -52.39 41.90
C GLY A 31 9.12 -52.67 42.25
N SER A 32 8.67 -53.86 41.96
CA SER A 32 7.73 -54.77 42.65
C SER A 32 6.44 -54.22 43.32
N SER A 33 5.24 -54.74 43.02
CA SER A 33 4.65 -55.95 43.58
C SER A 33 3.16 -56.12 43.27
N MET A 34 2.79 -57.26 42.78
CA MET A 34 1.74 -58.22 43.17
C MET A 34 0.27 -57.83 43.19
N ALA A 35 -0.46 -58.54 42.38
CA ALA A 35 -1.56 -59.49 42.58
C ALA A 35 -2.99 -58.97 42.67
N GLY A 36 -3.84 -59.59 41.85
CA GLY A 36 -5.30 -59.58 41.95
C GLY A 36 -5.97 -60.25 40.76
N ILE A 37 -6.29 -61.54 40.89
CA ILE A 37 -7.01 -62.39 39.93
C ILE A 37 -8.50 -62.15 40.03
N GLY A 38 -9.21 -62.07 38.91
CA GLY A 38 -10.67 -62.20 38.82
C GLY A 38 -11.16 -62.27 37.38
N PRO A 39 -12.02 -63.22 37.00
CA PRO A 39 -12.20 -63.67 35.64
C PRO A 39 -13.41 -63.06 34.95
N GLY A 40 -13.36 -62.98 33.63
CA GLY A 40 -14.54 -63.12 32.77
C GLY A 40 -15.24 -61.83 32.37
N GLY A 41 -14.85 -61.27 31.25
CA GLY A 41 -15.66 -60.30 30.52
C GLY A 41 -15.28 -60.41 29.05
N SER A 42 -16.19 -60.98 28.27
CA SER A 42 -16.14 -61.06 26.82
C SER A 42 -15.97 -59.68 26.21
N VAL A 43 -14.79 -59.35 25.72
CA VAL A 43 -14.51 -58.11 25.00
C VAL A 43 -14.98 -58.31 23.57
N ALA A 44 -16.13 -57.73 23.24
CA ALA A 44 -16.54 -57.52 21.87
C ALA A 44 -15.46 -56.63 21.18
N THR A 45 -14.79 -57.19 20.20
CA THR A 45 -13.87 -56.49 19.32
C THR A 45 -14.64 -55.38 18.60
N ALA A 46 -14.50 -54.16 19.10
CA ALA A 46 -14.93 -52.97 18.38
C ALA A 46 -14.15 -52.91 17.07
N ALA A 47 -14.87 -53.09 15.96
CA ALA A 47 -14.35 -52.94 14.62
C ALA A 47 -13.68 -51.53 14.55
N GLY A 48 -12.36 -51.55 14.30
CA GLY A 48 -11.58 -50.32 14.19
C GLY A 48 -12.16 -49.41 13.11
N GLN A 49 -12.78 -48.35 13.53
CA GLN A 49 -13.10 -47.22 12.63
C GLN A 49 -11.78 -46.76 12.03
N LYS A 50 -11.58 -47.06 10.75
CA LYS A 50 -10.47 -46.52 9.95
C LYS A 50 -10.62 -45.01 10.06
N ARG A 51 -9.65 -44.31 10.69
CA ARG A 51 -9.56 -42.84 10.63
C ARG A 51 -9.62 -42.46 9.17
N PRO A 52 -10.47 -41.49 8.76
CA PRO A 52 -10.51 -41.02 7.39
C PRO A 52 -9.09 -40.59 7.00
N ARG A 53 -8.66 -41.01 5.82
CA ARG A 53 -7.38 -40.56 5.24
C ARG A 53 -7.43 -39.04 5.18
N PRO A 54 -6.41 -38.33 5.67
CA PRO A 54 -6.41 -36.87 5.53
C PRO A 54 -6.54 -36.56 4.04
N GLU A 55 -7.47 -35.64 3.71
CA GLU A 55 -7.60 -35.10 2.36
C GLU A 55 -6.27 -34.48 1.93
N PRO A 56 -5.83 -34.61 0.68
CA PRO A 56 -4.62 -33.95 0.22
C PRO A 56 -4.75 -32.43 0.42
N ALA A 57 -3.64 -31.78 0.80
CA ALA A 57 -3.63 -30.34 0.94
C ALA A 57 -4.00 -29.68 -0.40
N PRO A 58 -4.82 -28.60 -0.40
CA PRO A 58 -5.16 -27.91 -1.62
C PRO A 58 -3.91 -27.29 -2.28
N LEU A 59 -3.95 -27.12 -3.60
CA LEU A 59 -2.84 -26.61 -4.41
C LEU A 59 -3.17 -25.22 -4.96
N ILE A 60 -2.26 -24.27 -4.77
CA ILE A 60 -2.27 -22.95 -5.42
C ILE A 60 -1.22 -22.97 -6.52
N GLY A 61 -1.65 -22.85 -7.79
CA GLY A 61 -0.74 -22.78 -8.94
C GLY A 61 -0.36 -21.34 -9.27
N THR A 62 0.92 -21.10 -9.58
CA THR A 62 1.41 -19.86 -10.16
C THR A 62 2.64 -20.12 -11.04
N HIS A 63 3.12 -19.09 -11.77
CA HIS A 63 4.27 -19.26 -12.65
C HIS A 63 5.59 -19.49 -11.89
N ASP A 64 6.54 -20.14 -12.56
CA ASP A 64 7.91 -20.31 -12.11
C ASP A 64 8.84 -19.20 -12.67
N GLY A 65 10.10 -19.23 -12.24
CA GLY A 65 11.12 -18.28 -12.65
C GLY A 65 11.09 -16.98 -11.82
N THR A 66 11.38 -15.85 -12.46
CA THR A 66 11.32 -14.52 -11.82
C THR A 66 9.93 -14.26 -11.31
N PHE A 67 9.84 -13.81 -10.06
CA PHE A 67 8.57 -13.52 -9.41
C PHE A 67 8.37 -12.02 -9.17
N HIS A 68 7.10 -11.63 -9.01
CA HIS A 68 6.66 -10.25 -8.82
C HIS A 68 5.85 -10.09 -7.53
N CYS A 69 5.42 -8.88 -7.26
CA CYS A 69 4.58 -8.56 -6.10
C CYS A 69 3.18 -9.13 -6.26
N ASP A 70 2.71 -9.23 -7.49
CA ASP A 70 1.37 -9.66 -7.85
C ASP A 70 1.06 -11.06 -7.34
N GLU A 71 1.70 -12.09 -7.90
CA GLU A 71 1.42 -13.48 -7.53
C GLU A 71 1.86 -13.79 -6.10
N ALA A 72 2.88 -13.09 -5.58
CA ALA A 72 3.26 -13.23 -4.18
C ALA A 72 2.13 -12.78 -3.24
N LEU A 73 1.47 -11.64 -3.54
CA LEU A 73 0.32 -11.17 -2.77
C LEU A 73 -0.90 -12.05 -3.00
N ALA A 74 -1.19 -12.46 -4.25
CA ALA A 74 -2.30 -13.34 -4.57
C ALA A 74 -2.24 -14.65 -3.77
N CYS A 75 -1.09 -15.32 -3.78
CA CYS A 75 -0.86 -16.56 -3.03
C CYS A 75 -0.98 -16.33 -1.51
N PHE A 76 -0.44 -15.23 -0.99
CA PHE A 76 -0.57 -14.90 0.43
C PHE A 76 -2.04 -14.70 0.83
N LEU A 77 -2.79 -13.90 0.07
CA LEU A 77 -4.21 -13.62 0.34
C LEU A 77 -5.05 -14.89 0.33
N LEU A 78 -4.85 -15.78 -0.64
CA LEU A 78 -5.54 -17.07 -0.68
C LEU A 78 -5.26 -17.92 0.56
N ARG A 79 -4.02 -17.94 1.07
CA ARG A 79 -3.67 -18.68 2.27
C ARG A 79 -4.26 -18.10 3.57
N LEU A 80 -4.83 -16.90 3.55
CA LEU A 80 -5.61 -16.36 4.67
C LEU A 80 -7.00 -17.00 4.77
N LEU A 81 -7.50 -17.59 3.70
CA LEU A 81 -8.77 -18.30 3.69
C LEU A 81 -8.65 -19.67 4.37
N PRO A 82 -9.64 -20.10 5.16
CA PRO A 82 -9.61 -21.40 5.82
C PRO A 82 -9.35 -22.59 4.88
N ARG A 83 -9.94 -22.55 3.66
CA ARG A 83 -9.79 -23.58 2.64
C ARG A 83 -8.35 -23.73 2.17
N TYR A 84 -7.60 -22.64 2.02
CA TYR A 84 -6.26 -22.63 1.43
C TYR A 84 -5.15 -22.38 2.46
N ARG A 85 -5.46 -22.39 3.76
CA ARG A 85 -4.48 -22.08 4.83
C ARG A 85 -3.21 -22.94 4.75
N ASP A 86 -3.40 -24.22 4.52
CA ASP A 86 -2.32 -25.19 4.46
C ASP A 86 -2.00 -25.59 3.01
N ALA A 87 -2.43 -24.76 2.03
CA ALA A 87 -2.20 -25.03 0.63
C ALA A 87 -0.71 -25.02 0.28
N GLU A 88 -0.30 -25.98 -0.54
CA GLU A 88 0.99 -25.96 -1.19
C GLU A 88 0.96 -25.02 -2.39
N VAL A 89 1.99 -24.18 -2.53
CA VAL A 89 2.15 -23.32 -3.72
C VAL A 89 3.00 -24.08 -4.74
N VAL A 90 2.42 -24.33 -5.91
CA VAL A 90 3.06 -25.02 -7.02
C VAL A 90 3.43 -23.99 -8.08
N ARG A 91 4.73 -23.70 -8.21
CA ARG A 91 5.24 -22.78 -9.21
C ARG A 91 5.61 -23.55 -10.48
N THR A 92 4.86 -23.28 -11.57
CA THR A 92 5.04 -24.02 -12.84
C THR A 92 4.30 -23.32 -13.99
N ARG A 93 4.78 -23.53 -15.21
CA ARG A 93 4.06 -23.16 -16.45
C ARG A 93 3.52 -24.39 -17.19
N ASP A 94 3.67 -25.60 -16.62
CA ASP A 94 3.13 -26.82 -17.20
C ASP A 94 1.59 -26.86 -17.05
N PRO A 95 0.83 -26.86 -18.16
CA PRO A 95 -0.64 -26.86 -18.12
C PRO A 95 -1.22 -28.10 -17.42
N GLN A 96 -0.53 -29.24 -17.49
CA GLN A 96 -1.01 -30.47 -16.86
C GLN A 96 -0.91 -30.41 -15.34
N ARG A 97 0.14 -29.75 -14.82
CA ARG A 97 0.27 -29.51 -13.40
C ARG A 97 -0.69 -28.42 -12.92
N LEU A 98 -0.85 -27.33 -13.67
CA LEU A 98 -1.79 -26.27 -13.35
C LEU A 98 -3.24 -26.76 -13.34
N ALA A 99 -3.60 -27.71 -14.22
CA ALA A 99 -4.93 -28.31 -14.24
C ALA A 99 -5.27 -29.08 -12.95
N GLN A 100 -4.27 -29.51 -12.19
CA GLN A 100 -4.43 -30.22 -10.91
C GLN A 100 -4.56 -29.27 -9.72
N CYS A 101 -4.30 -27.97 -9.91
CA CYS A 101 -4.38 -26.98 -8.84
C CYS A 101 -5.83 -26.56 -8.59
N ASP A 102 -6.20 -26.41 -7.32
CA ASP A 102 -7.51 -25.95 -6.88
C ASP A 102 -7.77 -24.51 -7.30
N VAL A 103 -6.74 -23.69 -7.28
CA VAL A 103 -6.77 -22.29 -7.73
C VAL A 103 -5.47 -21.96 -8.46
N VAL A 104 -5.55 -21.17 -9.53
CA VAL A 104 -4.40 -20.73 -10.30
C VAL A 104 -4.42 -19.21 -10.42
N VAL A 105 -3.26 -18.57 -10.18
CA VAL A 105 -3.07 -17.13 -10.26
C VAL A 105 -1.86 -16.81 -11.14
N ASP A 106 -1.96 -15.75 -11.92
CA ASP A 106 -0.88 -15.13 -12.69
C ASP A 106 -0.17 -16.06 -13.68
N VAL A 107 -0.89 -17.07 -14.18
CA VAL A 107 -0.40 -18.01 -15.18
C VAL A 107 -1.57 -18.76 -15.84
N GLY A 108 -1.36 -19.20 -17.08
CA GLY A 108 -2.31 -20.02 -17.81
C GLY A 108 -3.15 -19.27 -18.85
N GLY A 109 -3.14 -17.94 -18.82
CA GLY A 109 -3.82 -17.12 -19.81
C GLY A 109 -5.35 -17.19 -19.70
N GLU A 110 -5.90 -17.46 -18.51
CA GLU A 110 -7.34 -17.66 -18.31
C GLU A 110 -7.85 -16.88 -17.10
N TYR A 111 -8.95 -16.14 -17.30
CA TYR A 111 -9.74 -15.60 -16.20
C TYR A 111 -11.11 -16.28 -16.20
N ASP A 112 -11.31 -17.16 -15.24
CA ASP A 112 -12.56 -17.91 -15.04
C ASP A 112 -12.76 -18.13 -13.52
N PRO A 113 -13.56 -17.29 -12.85
CA PRO A 113 -13.77 -17.38 -11.40
C PRO A 113 -14.56 -18.65 -11.00
N GLU A 114 -15.34 -19.27 -11.88
CA GLU A 114 -16.06 -20.51 -11.58
C GLU A 114 -15.08 -21.69 -11.46
N ARG A 115 -13.98 -21.64 -12.20
CA ARG A 115 -12.91 -22.63 -12.15
C ARG A 115 -11.73 -22.23 -11.29
N HIS A 116 -11.81 -21.08 -10.61
CA HIS A 116 -10.74 -20.48 -9.81
C HIS A 116 -9.46 -20.26 -10.64
N ARG A 117 -9.59 -19.61 -11.79
CA ARG A 117 -8.48 -19.17 -12.65
C ARG A 117 -8.45 -17.65 -12.70
N TYR A 118 -7.36 -17.06 -12.22
CA TYR A 118 -7.21 -15.62 -12.00
C TYR A 118 -5.92 -15.13 -12.66
N ASP A 119 -5.87 -15.17 -13.99
CA ASP A 119 -4.78 -14.62 -14.78
C ASP A 119 -5.28 -13.39 -15.55
N HIS A 120 -4.44 -12.38 -15.72
CA HIS A 120 -4.76 -11.10 -16.36
C HIS A 120 -3.94 -10.82 -17.62
N HIS A 121 -3.09 -11.76 -18.05
CA HIS A 121 -2.18 -11.60 -19.19
C HIS A 121 -2.83 -11.71 -20.56
N GLN A 122 -4.08 -12.16 -20.65
CA GLN A 122 -4.80 -12.28 -21.91
C GLN A 122 -4.99 -10.91 -22.55
N ARG A 123 -4.75 -10.81 -23.87
CA ARG A 123 -4.94 -9.56 -24.60
C ARG A 123 -6.36 -8.99 -24.49
N SER A 124 -7.35 -9.84 -24.32
CA SER A 124 -8.75 -9.46 -24.14
C SER A 124 -9.13 -9.07 -22.72
N PHE A 125 -8.22 -9.25 -21.73
CA PHE A 125 -8.52 -8.94 -20.36
C PHE A 125 -8.42 -7.43 -20.10
N THR A 126 -9.52 -6.85 -19.66
CA THR A 126 -9.64 -5.41 -19.39
C THR A 126 -10.37 -5.12 -18.07
N GLU A 127 -10.58 -6.18 -17.26
CA GLU A 127 -11.36 -6.05 -16.05
C GLU A 127 -10.70 -5.13 -15.03
N SER A 128 -11.56 -4.38 -14.34
CA SER A 128 -11.21 -3.49 -13.24
C SER A 128 -12.11 -3.80 -12.05
N MET A 129 -11.79 -3.23 -10.88
CA MET A 129 -12.69 -3.35 -9.72
C MET A 129 -14.10 -2.87 -10.08
N ARG A 130 -14.21 -1.75 -10.82
CA ARG A 130 -15.49 -1.18 -11.24
C ARG A 130 -16.26 -2.05 -12.21
N SER A 131 -15.60 -2.75 -13.11
CA SER A 131 -16.29 -3.62 -14.09
C SER A 131 -16.87 -4.87 -13.43
N LEU A 132 -16.15 -5.45 -12.44
CA LEU A 132 -16.59 -6.65 -11.72
C LEU A 132 -17.52 -6.31 -10.52
N ARG A 133 -17.34 -5.16 -9.92
CA ARG A 133 -18.12 -4.63 -8.77
C ARG A 133 -18.56 -3.20 -9.07
N PRO A 134 -19.71 -2.98 -9.72
CA PRO A 134 -20.16 -1.67 -10.19
C PRO A 134 -20.38 -0.63 -9.07
N ASP A 135 -20.50 -1.07 -7.82
CA ASP A 135 -20.57 -0.23 -6.63
C ASP A 135 -19.22 0.43 -6.25
N LYS A 136 -18.10 -0.02 -6.87
CA LYS A 136 -16.76 0.46 -6.60
C LYS A 136 -16.28 1.46 -7.66
N PRO A 137 -15.49 2.50 -7.27
CA PRO A 137 -15.12 3.57 -8.19
C PRO A 137 -13.88 3.28 -9.05
N TRP A 138 -13.02 2.33 -8.66
CA TRP A 138 -11.70 2.13 -9.23
C TRP A 138 -11.73 1.45 -10.60
N SER A 139 -11.05 2.09 -11.56
CA SER A 139 -10.98 1.66 -12.97
C SER A 139 -9.60 1.14 -13.38
N THR A 140 -8.65 1.06 -12.45
CA THR A 140 -7.34 0.44 -12.68
C THR A 140 -7.53 -1.01 -13.12
N LYS A 141 -6.85 -1.42 -14.22
CA LYS A 141 -6.86 -2.80 -14.68
C LYS A 141 -6.32 -3.70 -13.58
N LEU A 142 -7.06 -4.75 -13.24
CA LEU A 142 -6.67 -5.67 -12.17
C LEU A 142 -5.48 -6.53 -12.59
N SER A 143 -4.59 -6.79 -11.66
CA SER A 143 -3.63 -7.88 -11.67
C SER A 143 -4.22 -9.13 -11.03
N SER A 144 -3.48 -10.20 -10.93
CA SER A 144 -3.97 -11.42 -10.27
C SER A 144 -4.22 -11.20 -8.77
N ALA A 145 -3.41 -10.37 -8.09
CA ALA A 145 -3.67 -9.97 -6.70
C ALA A 145 -4.98 -9.17 -6.60
N GLY A 146 -5.20 -8.24 -7.52
CA GLY A 146 -6.44 -7.48 -7.60
C GLY A 146 -7.64 -8.37 -7.84
N LEU A 147 -7.54 -9.37 -8.72
CA LEU A 147 -8.58 -10.37 -8.95
C LEU A 147 -8.87 -11.18 -7.68
N VAL A 148 -7.85 -11.72 -7.02
CA VAL A 148 -8.01 -12.46 -5.75
C VAL A 148 -8.65 -11.56 -4.69
N TYR A 149 -8.22 -10.31 -4.59
CA TYR A 149 -8.81 -9.36 -3.65
C TYR A 149 -10.26 -9.02 -3.99
N CYS A 150 -10.57 -8.83 -5.27
CA CYS A 150 -11.92 -8.57 -5.75
C CYS A 150 -12.90 -9.69 -5.35
N HIS A 151 -12.49 -10.94 -5.53
CA HIS A 151 -13.34 -12.11 -5.29
C HIS A 151 -13.38 -12.56 -3.83
N PHE A 152 -12.27 -12.44 -3.11
CA PHE A 152 -12.12 -13.03 -1.77
C PHE A 152 -11.81 -12.00 -0.67
N GLY A 153 -11.55 -10.75 -1.00
CA GLY A 153 -11.11 -9.73 -0.04
C GLY A 153 -12.06 -9.54 1.12
N SER A 154 -13.38 -9.47 0.85
CA SER A 154 -14.38 -9.35 1.92
C SER A 154 -14.37 -10.57 2.85
N GLN A 155 -14.30 -11.79 2.29
CA GLN A 155 -14.23 -13.04 3.06
C GLN A 155 -12.94 -13.13 3.89
N ILE A 156 -11.82 -12.69 3.32
CA ILE A 156 -10.52 -12.63 4.01
C ILE A 156 -10.63 -11.71 5.23
N LEU A 157 -11.12 -10.50 5.03
CA LEU A 157 -11.27 -9.52 6.10
C LEU A 157 -12.25 -9.98 7.17
N ALA A 158 -13.41 -10.54 6.77
CA ALA A 158 -14.37 -11.13 7.69
C ALA A 158 -13.72 -12.21 8.56
N THR A 159 -12.95 -13.11 7.95
CA THR A 159 -12.23 -14.19 8.65
C THR A 159 -11.19 -13.64 9.64
N LEU A 160 -10.39 -12.66 9.22
CA LEU A 160 -9.33 -12.08 10.06
C LEU A 160 -9.89 -11.28 11.24
N LEU A 161 -11.00 -10.58 11.02
CA LEU A 161 -11.58 -9.67 12.01
C LEU A 161 -12.65 -10.34 12.87
N GLY A 162 -13.15 -11.50 12.47
CA GLY A 162 -14.30 -12.13 13.11
C GLY A 162 -15.59 -11.30 13.00
N GLN A 163 -15.80 -10.65 11.84
CA GLN A 163 -16.92 -9.76 11.55
C GLN A 163 -17.74 -10.33 10.38
N PRO A 164 -19.01 -9.94 10.24
CA PRO A 164 -19.80 -10.29 9.04
C PRO A 164 -19.16 -9.76 7.77
N GLU A 165 -19.21 -10.55 6.68
CA GLU A 165 -18.59 -10.23 5.41
C GLU A 165 -19.19 -8.96 4.77
N ASP A 166 -20.48 -8.77 4.91
CA ASP A 166 -21.25 -7.59 4.45
C ASP A 166 -21.33 -6.48 5.50
N GLY A 167 -20.62 -6.63 6.63
CA GLY A 167 -20.63 -5.67 7.73
C GLY A 167 -19.93 -4.35 7.38
N PRO A 168 -20.35 -3.23 8.00
CA PRO A 168 -19.81 -1.91 7.68
C PRO A 168 -18.30 -1.78 7.96
N VAL A 169 -17.77 -2.52 8.92
CA VAL A 169 -16.34 -2.54 9.24
C VAL A 169 -15.57 -3.21 8.10
N VAL A 170 -16.04 -4.38 7.63
CA VAL A 170 -15.40 -5.10 6.54
C VAL A 170 -15.47 -4.28 5.26
N THR A 171 -16.62 -3.70 4.94
CA THR A 171 -16.81 -2.85 3.75
C THR A 171 -15.86 -1.65 3.76
N ALA A 172 -15.79 -0.92 4.87
CA ALA A 172 -14.91 0.25 4.98
C ALA A 172 -13.42 -0.11 4.86
N LEU A 173 -13.01 -1.23 5.47
CA LEU A 173 -11.62 -1.69 5.41
C LEU A 173 -11.27 -2.31 4.06
N TYR A 174 -12.22 -2.97 3.39
CA TYR A 174 -12.07 -3.47 2.03
C TYR A 174 -11.73 -2.32 1.07
N ASP A 175 -12.54 -1.27 1.09
CA ASP A 175 -12.33 -0.11 0.25
C ASP A 175 -10.99 0.56 0.55
N LYS A 176 -10.70 0.74 1.84
CA LYS A 176 -9.47 1.40 2.29
C LYS A 176 -8.19 0.66 1.93
N LEU A 177 -8.19 -0.67 2.04
CA LEU A 177 -7.06 -1.50 1.65
C LEU A 177 -6.89 -1.59 0.14
N TYR A 178 -7.98 -1.64 -0.62
CA TYR A 178 -7.88 -1.62 -2.06
C TYR A 178 -7.23 -0.31 -2.53
N GLU A 179 -7.81 0.83 -2.16
CA GLU A 179 -7.36 2.16 -2.56
C GLU A 179 -5.90 2.47 -2.18
N ASN A 180 -5.44 1.97 -1.03
CA ASN A 180 -4.16 2.39 -0.47
C ASN A 180 -3.10 1.28 -0.41
N PHE A 181 -3.39 0.11 -0.99
CA PHE A 181 -2.45 -1.00 -1.00
C PHE A 181 -2.54 -1.85 -2.27
N VAL A 182 -3.73 -2.40 -2.60
CA VAL A 182 -3.85 -3.35 -3.72
C VAL A 182 -3.79 -2.64 -5.07
N GLU A 183 -4.44 -1.48 -5.21
CA GLU A 183 -4.49 -0.73 -6.47
C GLU A 183 -3.10 -0.31 -6.97
N GLU A 184 -2.16 0.02 -6.06
CA GLU A 184 -0.76 0.29 -6.42
C GLU A 184 -0.11 -0.92 -7.10
N ILE A 185 -0.38 -2.12 -6.59
CA ILE A 185 0.18 -3.37 -7.13
C ILE A 185 -0.42 -3.65 -8.49
N ASP A 186 -1.75 -3.52 -8.62
CA ASP A 186 -2.45 -3.64 -9.91
C ASP A 186 -1.86 -2.69 -10.96
N ALA A 187 -1.65 -1.43 -10.59
CA ALA A 187 -1.15 -0.41 -11.50
C ALA A 187 0.30 -0.69 -11.95
N ILE A 188 1.19 -1.02 -11.00
CA ILE A 188 2.60 -1.29 -11.31
C ILE A 188 2.73 -2.54 -12.17
N ASP A 189 2.00 -3.60 -11.86
CA ASP A 189 2.05 -4.86 -12.58
C ASP A 189 1.56 -4.73 -14.02
N ASN A 190 0.54 -3.91 -14.25
CA ASN A 190 0.04 -3.60 -15.58
C ASN A 190 0.80 -2.47 -16.30
N GLY A 191 1.90 -1.96 -15.74
CA GLY A 191 2.70 -0.91 -16.35
C GLY A 191 2.02 0.45 -16.45
N ILE A 192 1.03 0.71 -15.59
CA ILE A 192 0.28 1.97 -15.56
C ILE A 192 1.12 3.03 -14.83
N ALA A 193 1.42 4.12 -15.52
CA ALA A 193 2.18 5.22 -14.94
C ALA A 193 1.35 6.00 -13.91
N GLN A 194 1.98 6.37 -12.77
CA GLN A 194 1.34 7.15 -11.71
C GLN A 194 0.98 8.59 -12.15
N ALA A 195 1.72 9.14 -13.12
CA ALA A 195 1.53 10.50 -13.63
C ALA A 195 1.79 10.55 -15.14
N GLU A 196 1.18 11.55 -15.79
CA GLU A 196 1.48 11.84 -17.18
C GLU A 196 2.90 12.42 -17.34
N GLY A 197 3.60 12.01 -18.39
CA GLY A 197 4.95 12.50 -18.74
C GLY A 197 6.08 11.82 -17.95
N GLU A 198 7.28 12.40 -18.13
CA GLU A 198 8.49 11.85 -17.50
C GLU A 198 8.48 12.06 -15.98
N PRO A 199 8.77 11.02 -15.18
CA PRO A 199 8.83 11.14 -13.73
C PRO A 199 10.00 12.07 -13.33
N ARG A 200 9.75 12.93 -12.34
CA ARG A 200 10.77 13.86 -11.82
C ARG A 200 11.88 13.16 -11.03
N TYR A 201 11.63 11.96 -10.54
CA TYR A 201 12.59 11.12 -9.81
C TYR A 201 12.18 9.66 -9.92
N ALA A 202 13.16 8.76 -9.77
CA ALA A 202 12.90 7.33 -9.80
C ALA A 202 12.29 6.83 -8.47
N LEU A 203 11.26 5.99 -8.57
CA LEU A 203 10.68 5.25 -7.45
C LEU A 203 11.25 3.82 -7.46
N THR A 204 12.19 3.55 -6.57
CA THR A 204 12.93 2.27 -6.52
C THR A 204 12.68 1.49 -5.22
N THR A 205 11.82 1.98 -4.35
CA THR A 205 11.57 1.42 -3.01
C THR A 205 10.09 1.08 -2.78
N THR A 206 9.26 1.05 -3.83
CA THR A 206 7.90 0.55 -3.77
C THR A 206 7.88 -0.91 -3.30
N LEU A 207 6.75 -1.41 -2.84
CA LEU A 207 6.66 -2.81 -2.42
C LEU A 207 7.03 -3.75 -3.58
N SER A 208 6.56 -3.47 -4.79
CA SER A 208 6.91 -4.24 -6.00
C SER A 208 8.43 -4.23 -6.28
N ALA A 209 9.10 -3.09 -6.13
CA ALA A 209 10.55 -3.02 -6.28
C ALA A 209 11.29 -3.82 -5.18
N ARG A 210 10.81 -3.77 -3.94
CA ARG A 210 11.39 -4.54 -2.81
C ARG A 210 11.24 -6.04 -3.04
N VAL A 211 10.09 -6.48 -3.54
CA VAL A 211 9.87 -7.89 -3.94
C VAL A 211 10.81 -8.26 -5.07
N GLY A 212 10.93 -7.43 -6.11
CA GLY A 212 11.85 -7.65 -7.22
C GLY A 212 13.30 -7.90 -6.77
N HIS A 213 13.75 -7.22 -5.72
CA HIS A 213 15.09 -7.41 -5.14
C HIS A 213 15.29 -8.73 -4.40
N LEU A 214 14.22 -9.50 -4.15
CA LEU A 214 14.32 -10.84 -3.54
C LEU A 214 14.58 -11.94 -4.57
N ASN A 215 14.44 -11.65 -5.86
CA ASN A 215 14.87 -12.56 -6.93
C ASN A 215 16.38 -12.74 -6.88
N PRO A 216 16.91 -13.93 -7.19
CA PRO A 216 18.35 -14.12 -7.36
C PRO A 216 18.93 -13.18 -8.40
N ARG A 217 20.12 -12.69 -8.17
CA ARG A 217 20.82 -11.86 -9.16
C ARG A 217 21.27 -12.74 -10.32
N TRP A 218 21.38 -12.18 -11.51
CA TRP A 218 21.78 -12.92 -12.71
C TRP A 218 23.14 -13.64 -12.59
N ASN A 219 24.01 -13.18 -11.70
CA ASN A 219 25.36 -13.72 -11.45
C ASN A 219 25.50 -14.45 -10.11
N ASP A 220 24.42 -14.68 -9.37
CA ASP A 220 24.46 -15.47 -8.17
C ASP A 220 24.69 -16.96 -8.54
N PRO A 221 25.59 -17.66 -7.85
CA PRO A 221 25.87 -19.08 -8.12
C PRO A 221 24.67 -19.97 -7.77
N ASP A 222 23.88 -19.56 -6.80
CA ASP A 222 22.64 -20.22 -6.38
C ASP A 222 21.44 -19.42 -6.86
N GLN A 223 20.61 -20.04 -7.70
CA GLN A 223 19.41 -19.48 -8.28
C GLN A 223 18.15 -19.99 -7.58
N ASP A 224 18.14 -20.07 -6.22
CA ASP A 224 16.98 -20.52 -5.45
C ASP A 224 15.84 -19.49 -5.48
N THR A 225 15.08 -19.52 -6.58
CA THR A 225 13.88 -18.69 -6.76
C THR A 225 12.76 -19.07 -5.78
N GLU A 226 12.71 -20.32 -5.31
CA GLU A 226 11.69 -20.80 -4.38
C GLU A 226 11.86 -20.19 -2.99
N ALA A 227 13.09 -20.13 -2.48
CA ALA A 227 13.37 -19.44 -1.22
C ALA A 227 13.12 -17.94 -1.34
N GLY A 228 13.46 -17.32 -2.50
CA GLY A 228 13.16 -15.95 -2.81
C GLY A 228 11.66 -15.66 -2.78
N PHE A 229 10.86 -16.50 -3.45
CA PHE A 229 9.41 -16.38 -3.49
C PHE A 229 8.75 -16.51 -2.11
N ARG A 230 9.19 -17.45 -1.30
CA ARG A 230 8.70 -17.55 0.09
C ARG A 230 8.92 -16.25 0.88
N ARG A 231 10.12 -15.67 0.77
CA ARG A 231 10.43 -14.37 1.39
C ARG A 231 9.58 -13.22 0.82
N ALA A 232 9.28 -13.27 -0.48
CA ALA A 232 8.38 -12.31 -1.11
C ALA A 232 6.96 -12.39 -0.52
N MET A 233 6.40 -13.60 -0.40
CA MET A 233 5.10 -13.82 0.25
C MET A 233 5.08 -13.33 1.71
N GLU A 234 6.16 -13.57 2.48
CA GLU A 234 6.29 -13.07 3.85
C GLU A 234 6.32 -11.53 3.90
N LEU A 235 7.06 -10.90 2.99
CA LEU A 235 7.17 -9.45 2.91
C LEU A 235 5.82 -8.80 2.58
N VAL A 236 5.17 -9.20 1.49
CA VAL A 236 3.89 -8.62 1.07
C VAL A 236 2.78 -8.92 2.10
N GLY A 237 2.85 -10.09 2.72
CA GLY A 237 1.93 -10.50 3.77
C GLY A 237 2.06 -9.66 5.03
N SER A 238 3.28 -9.38 5.47
CA SER A 238 3.55 -8.51 6.62
C SER A 238 3.02 -7.10 6.36
N GLU A 239 3.32 -6.51 5.20
CA GLU A 239 2.84 -5.18 4.82
C GLU A 239 1.30 -5.11 4.77
N PHE A 240 0.64 -6.12 4.19
CA PHE A 240 -0.83 -6.20 4.17
C PHE A 240 -1.42 -6.26 5.58
N MET A 241 -0.87 -7.10 6.46
CA MET A 241 -1.35 -7.25 7.84
C MET A 241 -1.11 -6.00 8.67
N ASP A 242 0.01 -5.32 8.50
CA ASP A 242 0.33 -4.07 9.18
C ASP A 242 -0.61 -2.94 8.72
N ARG A 243 -0.93 -2.86 7.42
CA ARG A 243 -1.93 -1.93 6.88
C ARG A 243 -3.31 -2.20 7.43
N LEU A 244 -3.74 -3.47 7.44
CA LEU A 244 -5.02 -3.87 8.03
C LEU A 244 -5.10 -3.49 9.51
N ASP A 245 -4.06 -3.78 10.30
CA ASP A 245 -4.02 -3.44 11.73
C ASP A 245 -4.13 -1.93 11.94
N PHE A 246 -3.36 -1.14 11.19
CA PHE A 246 -3.41 0.32 11.25
C PHE A 246 -4.81 0.86 10.89
N TYR A 247 -5.38 0.41 9.78
CA TYR A 247 -6.69 0.90 9.36
C TYR A 247 -7.80 0.47 10.30
N HIS A 248 -7.76 -0.74 10.81
CA HIS A 248 -8.75 -1.23 11.75
C HIS A 248 -8.66 -0.56 13.12
N ARG A 249 -7.44 -0.41 13.68
CA ARG A 249 -7.25 0.03 15.07
C ARG A 249 -6.98 1.52 15.24
N ALA A 250 -6.48 2.19 14.21
CA ALA A 250 -6.13 3.61 14.30
C ALA A 250 -6.99 4.48 13.37
N TRP A 251 -7.11 4.11 12.11
CA TRP A 251 -7.82 4.93 11.12
C TRP A 251 -9.34 4.87 11.32
N LEU A 252 -9.92 3.69 11.34
CA LEU A 252 -11.38 3.52 11.43
C LEU A 252 -11.99 4.18 12.69
N PRO A 253 -11.45 3.96 13.92
CA PRO A 253 -12.00 4.61 15.11
C PRO A 253 -11.79 6.13 15.15
N ALA A 254 -10.84 6.68 14.40
CA ALA A 254 -10.64 8.13 14.32
C ALA A 254 -11.84 8.86 13.70
N ARG A 255 -12.63 8.19 12.86
CA ARG A 255 -13.81 8.79 12.24
C ARG A 255 -14.79 9.37 13.27
N ALA A 256 -15.13 8.61 14.29
CA ALA A 256 -16.05 9.08 15.33
C ALA A 256 -15.50 10.30 16.09
N LEU A 257 -14.18 10.32 16.33
CA LEU A 257 -13.54 11.44 17.01
C LEU A 257 -13.57 12.72 16.14
N VAL A 258 -13.32 12.58 14.85
CA VAL A 258 -13.36 13.72 13.91
C VAL A 258 -14.79 14.21 13.72
N GLU A 259 -15.77 13.30 13.61
CA GLU A 259 -17.18 13.65 13.49
C GLU A 259 -17.69 14.45 14.70
N GLU A 260 -17.37 14.00 15.90
CA GLU A 260 -17.70 14.72 17.14
C GLU A 260 -17.04 16.10 17.18
N ALA A 261 -15.75 16.18 16.81
CA ALA A 261 -15.04 17.44 16.74
C ALA A 261 -15.67 18.40 15.71
N VAL A 262 -16.12 17.90 14.55
CA VAL A 262 -16.83 18.72 13.54
C VAL A 262 -18.16 19.22 14.08
N ARG A 263 -18.92 18.43 14.83
CA ARG A 263 -20.16 18.88 15.45
C ARG A 263 -19.94 19.99 16.47
N ARG A 264 -18.89 19.91 17.25
CA ARG A 264 -18.54 20.84 18.32
C ARG A 264 -17.71 22.05 17.87
N ARG A 265 -17.41 22.22 16.57
CA ARG A 265 -16.51 23.26 16.06
C ARG A 265 -16.90 24.69 16.46
N PHE A 266 -18.19 24.98 16.64
CA PHE A 266 -18.68 26.30 17.06
C PHE A 266 -18.46 26.57 18.56
N GLU A 267 -18.26 25.53 19.38
CA GLU A 267 -17.85 25.67 20.78
C GLU A 267 -16.37 26.03 20.89
N VAL A 268 -15.55 25.63 19.92
CA VAL A 268 -14.13 25.96 19.84
C VAL A 268 -13.92 27.38 19.36
N ASP A 269 -14.58 27.75 18.26
CA ASP A 269 -14.52 29.10 17.71
C ASP A 269 -15.81 29.44 16.95
N SER A 270 -16.35 30.66 17.16
CA SER A 270 -17.61 31.12 16.58
C SER A 270 -17.63 31.13 15.05
N SER A 271 -16.47 31.15 14.39
CA SER A 271 -16.37 31.03 12.93
C SER A 271 -16.75 29.64 12.41
N GLY A 272 -16.65 28.60 13.26
CA GLY A 272 -16.82 27.22 12.89
C GLY A 272 -15.75 26.69 11.93
N GLN A 273 -14.60 27.37 11.80
CA GLN A 273 -13.51 27.02 10.89
C GLN A 273 -12.31 26.36 11.61
N VAL A 274 -12.40 26.19 12.93
CA VAL A 274 -11.36 25.56 13.75
C VAL A 274 -11.88 24.26 14.34
N LEU A 275 -11.18 23.18 14.07
CA LEU A 275 -11.41 21.86 14.66
C LEU A 275 -10.52 21.67 15.89
N GLU A 276 -11.01 20.98 16.92
CA GLU A 276 -10.19 20.59 18.06
C GLU A 276 -10.28 19.08 18.30
N LEU A 277 -9.11 18.46 18.44
CA LEU A 277 -8.95 17.04 18.76
C LEU A 277 -8.27 16.90 20.13
N PRO A 278 -9.01 16.93 21.23
CA PRO A 278 -8.45 17.07 22.57
C PRO A 278 -7.62 15.88 23.05
N GLN A 279 -7.81 14.69 22.44
CA GLN A 279 -7.06 13.48 22.76
C GLN A 279 -5.72 13.36 22.01
N GLY A 280 -5.33 14.36 21.23
CA GLY A 280 -4.12 14.38 20.42
C GLY A 280 -4.38 14.14 18.93
N GLY A 281 -3.31 14.18 18.14
CA GLY A 281 -3.39 13.92 16.71
C GLY A 281 -3.82 12.49 16.43
N CYS A 282 -4.83 12.33 15.59
CA CYS A 282 -5.26 11.06 15.02
C CYS A 282 -5.25 11.17 13.48
N PRO A 283 -5.47 10.12 12.70
CA PRO A 283 -5.56 10.19 11.24
C PRO A 283 -6.84 10.89 10.79
N TRP A 284 -6.93 12.20 10.99
CA TRP A 284 -8.14 13.02 10.84
C TRP A 284 -8.41 13.48 9.41
N LYS A 285 -7.38 13.60 8.55
CA LYS A 285 -7.49 14.32 7.27
C LYS A 285 -8.58 13.77 6.36
N GLU A 286 -8.50 12.50 6.02
CA GLU A 286 -9.46 11.85 5.11
C GLU A 286 -10.88 11.88 5.68
N HIS A 287 -11.02 11.56 6.97
CA HIS A 287 -12.33 11.63 7.65
C HIS A 287 -12.92 13.04 7.61
N LEU A 288 -12.08 14.07 7.76
CA LEU A 288 -12.53 15.45 7.67
C LEU A 288 -13.07 15.78 6.27
N PHE A 289 -12.32 15.45 5.21
CA PHE A 289 -12.76 15.69 3.83
C PHE A 289 -14.05 14.97 3.49
N GLN A 290 -14.20 13.76 3.98
CA GLN A 290 -15.42 12.98 3.78
C GLN A 290 -16.60 13.60 4.54
N LEU A 291 -16.40 13.94 5.81
CA LEU A 291 -17.43 14.58 6.65
C LEU A 291 -17.87 15.95 6.14
N GLU A 292 -16.94 16.75 5.59
CA GLU A 292 -17.29 18.03 4.97
C GLU A 292 -18.27 17.85 3.80
N LYS A 293 -18.10 16.80 3.00
CA LYS A 293 -19.00 16.46 1.89
C LYS A 293 -20.33 15.90 2.40
N GLU A 294 -20.29 14.91 3.28
CA GLU A 294 -21.48 14.24 3.81
C GLU A 294 -22.40 15.19 4.58
N LEU A 295 -21.81 16.09 5.37
CA LEU A 295 -22.54 17.06 6.18
C LEU A 295 -22.84 18.36 5.42
N ALA A 296 -22.40 18.47 4.17
CA ALA A 296 -22.54 19.66 3.32
C ALA A 296 -22.19 20.95 4.07
N LEU A 297 -21.00 21.00 4.69
CA LEU A 297 -20.61 22.13 5.53
C LEU A 297 -20.57 23.43 4.71
N PRO A 298 -21.22 24.52 5.17
CA PRO A 298 -21.30 25.76 4.42
C PRO A 298 -19.96 26.47 4.26
N ARG A 299 -19.02 26.18 5.15
CA ARG A 299 -17.64 26.68 5.10
C ARG A 299 -16.69 25.54 5.47
N PRO A 300 -15.63 25.34 4.67
CA PRO A 300 -14.64 24.31 4.96
C PRO A 300 -13.81 24.68 6.20
N LEU A 301 -13.41 23.67 6.96
CA LEU A 301 -12.50 23.85 8.08
C LEU A 301 -11.12 24.26 7.59
N GLN A 302 -10.49 25.18 8.32
CA GLN A 302 -9.21 25.77 7.94
C GLN A 302 -8.05 25.30 8.82
N LEU A 303 -8.30 25.12 10.11
CA LEU A 303 -7.28 24.84 11.11
C LEU A 303 -7.72 23.74 12.06
N VAL A 304 -6.76 22.94 12.53
CA VAL A 304 -6.97 21.86 13.50
C VAL A 304 -6.05 22.07 14.68
N LEU A 305 -6.61 22.01 15.90
CA LEU A 305 -5.89 22.09 17.16
C LEU A 305 -5.81 20.73 17.82
N PHE A 306 -4.67 20.37 18.34
CA PHE A 306 -4.48 19.14 19.12
C PHE A 306 -3.24 19.22 20.02
N PRO A 307 -3.24 18.56 21.19
CA PRO A 307 -2.05 18.42 22.01
C PRO A 307 -1.10 17.37 21.42
N ASP A 308 0.19 17.62 21.52
CA ASP A 308 1.21 16.60 21.25
C ASP A 308 1.46 15.72 22.49
N ARG A 309 2.34 14.73 22.34
CA ARG A 309 2.70 13.83 23.43
C ARG A 309 3.39 14.53 24.63
N GLY A 310 3.99 15.69 24.40
CA GLY A 310 4.64 16.51 25.42
C GLY A 310 3.69 17.50 26.12
N GLY A 311 2.40 17.47 25.80
CA GLY A 311 1.39 18.37 26.35
C GLY A 311 1.37 19.76 25.74
N GLN A 312 2.21 20.04 24.73
CA GLN A 312 2.13 21.28 23.96
C GLN A 312 1.06 21.19 22.89
N TRP A 313 0.48 22.33 22.52
CA TRP A 313 -0.60 22.38 21.54
C TRP A 313 -0.08 22.72 20.15
N ARG A 314 -0.63 22.07 19.17
CA ARG A 314 -0.36 22.28 17.75
C ARG A 314 -1.54 22.98 17.10
N VAL A 315 -1.23 23.90 16.18
CA VAL A 315 -2.18 24.50 15.24
C VAL A 315 -1.73 24.09 13.83
N GLN A 316 -2.53 23.30 13.17
CA GLN A 316 -2.21 22.75 11.85
C GLN A 316 -3.22 23.21 10.81
N SER A 317 -2.74 23.67 9.67
CA SER A 317 -3.59 24.00 8.53
C SER A 317 -4.19 22.75 7.89
N VAL A 318 -5.47 22.82 7.53
CA VAL A 318 -6.10 21.81 6.69
C VAL A 318 -5.54 21.94 5.27
N PRO A 319 -5.07 20.84 4.64
CA PRO A 319 -4.60 20.90 3.27
C PRO A 319 -5.75 21.13 2.28
N THR A 320 -5.43 21.53 1.05
CA THR A 320 -6.44 21.75 -0.01
C THR A 320 -7.07 20.45 -0.51
N GLY A 321 -6.40 19.32 -0.30
CA GLY A 321 -6.88 17.97 -0.63
C GLY A 321 -6.20 16.92 0.25
N PRO A 322 -6.71 15.68 0.30
CA PRO A 322 -6.24 14.64 1.21
C PRO A 322 -4.76 14.26 1.00
N HIS A 323 -4.26 14.39 -0.24
CA HIS A 323 -2.90 14.01 -0.64
C HIS A 323 -2.02 15.19 -1.03
N THR A 324 -2.39 16.45 -0.66
CA THR A 324 -1.61 17.64 -1.00
C THR A 324 -0.87 18.19 0.22
N PHE A 325 0.26 18.83 -0.04
CA PHE A 325 0.98 19.62 0.97
C PHE A 325 0.55 21.08 1.01
N GLN A 326 -0.26 21.52 0.04
CA GLN A 326 -0.76 22.88 -0.01
C GLN A 326 -1.84 23.09 1.05
N SER A 327 -1.66 24.09 1.91
CA SER A 327 -2.62 24.43 2.96
C SER A 327 -3.76 25.29 2.41
N ARG A 328 -4.99 25.08 2.89
CA ARG A 328 -6.14 25.97 2.63
C ARG A 328 -5.87 27.38 3.17
N LEU A 329 -5.39 27.46 4.39
CA LEU A 329 -5.00 28.68 5.07
C LEU A 329 -3.67 28.45 5.80
N PRO A 330 -2.52 28.74 5.19
CA PRO A 330 -1.25 28.66 5.89
C PRO A 330 -1.16 29.73 6.98
N LEU A 331 -0.42 29.44 8.05
CA LEU A 331 -0.14 30.41 9.11
C LEU A 331 0.56 31.66 8.53
N PRO A 332 0.37 32.85 9.14
CA PRO A 332 0.87 34.13 8.61
C PRO A 332 2.32 34.09 8.19
N GLU A 333 2.63 34.67 7.05
CA GLU A 333 3.97 34.62 6.45
C GLU A 333 5.04 35.17 7.39
N ALA A 334 4.74 36.27 8.09
CA ALA A 334 5.65 36.88 9.03
C ALA A 334 6.03 35.96 10.22
N TRP A 335 5.25 34.93 10.52
CA TRP A 335 5.52 33.98 11.62
C TRP A 335 6.38 32.82 11.19
N ARG A 336 6.47 32.55 9.89
CA ARG A 336 7.10 31.33 9.36
C ARG A 336 8.59 31.30 9.64
N GLY A 337 9.08 30.17 10.14
CA GLY A 337 10.46 29.99 10.52
C GLY A 337 10.83 30.57 11.88
N LEU A 338 9.96 31.35 12.53
CA LEU A 338 10.20 31.90 13.86
C LEU A 338 9.87 30.92 14.99
N ARG A 339 10.50 31.16 16.14
CA ARG A 339 10.36 30.32 17.33
C ARG A 339 10.28 31.19 18.59
N ASP A 340 9.77 30.57 19.64
CA ASP A 340 9.81 30.97 21.04
C ASP A 340 9.46 32.47 21.25
N GLU A 341 10.34 33.24 21.90
CA GLU A 341 10.08 34.62 22.25
C GLU A 341 9.93 35.54 21.02
N ALA A 342 10.78 35.36 20.00
CA ALA A 342 10.67 36.17 18.77
C ALA A 342 9.32 35.99 18.08
N LEU A 343 8.80 34.75 18.05
CA LEU A 343 7.48 34.47 17.52
C LEU A 343 6.39 35.03 18.43
N SER A 344 6.54 34.90 19.75
CA SER A 344 5.56 35.40 20.71
C SER A 344 5.41 36.94 20.62
N GLN A 345 6.52 37.66 20.50
CA GLN A 345 6.52 39.13 20.33
C GLN A 345 5.90 39.54 19.00
N LEU A 346 6.32 38.93 17.90
CA LEU A 346 5.81 39.29 16.57
C LEU A 346 4.34 38.94 16.40
N SER A 347 3.93 37.76 16.86
CA SER A 347 2.53 37.32 16.77
C SER A 347 1.64 38.02 17.80
N GLY A 348 2.20 38.56 18.89
CA GLY A 348 1.47 39.06 20.05
C GLY A 348 0.72 37.96 20.80
N VAL A 349 1.12 36.69 20.65
CA VAL A 349 0.56 35.53 21.36
C VAL A 349 1.63 34.97 22.28
N PRO A 350 1.45 35.02 23.60
CA PRO A 350 2.45 34.50 24.52
C PRO A 350 2.56 32.98 24.42
N GLY A 351 3.77 32.45 24.74
CA GLY A 351 4.00 31.01 24.82
C GLY A 351 4.08 30.28 23.48
N CYS A 352 4.28 31.01 22.38
CA CYS A 352 4.54 30.38 21.09
C CYS A 352 5.80 29.50 21.16
N VAL A 353 5.80 28.37 20.43
CA VAL A 353 6.92 27.46 20.35
C VAL A 353 7.60 27.56 18.99
N PHE A 354 6.84 27.46 17.91
CA PHE A 354 7.35 27.59 16.55
C PHE A 354 6.23 27.77 15.53
N VAL A 355 6.60 28.25 14.33
CA VAL A 355 5.84 28.08 13.09
C VAL A 355 6.78 27.53 12.04
N HIS A 356 6.37 26.43 11.38
CA HIS A 356 7.14 25.83 10.30
C HIS A 356 7.35 26.80 9.13
N ALA A 357 8.47 26.70 8.41
CA ALA A 357 8.82 27.60 7.32
C ALA A 357 7.77 27.68 6.18
N SER A 358 7.04 26.57 5.93
CA SER A 358 5.94 26.57 4.96
C SER A 358 4.59 27.06 5.54
N GLY A 359 4.50 27.28 6.85
CA GLY A 359 3.28 27.73 7.51
C GLY A 359 2.19 26.68 7.71
N PHE A 360 2.45 25.38 7.42
CA PHE A 360 1.41 24.35 7.55
C PHE A 360 1.10 23.98 9.00
N ILE A 361 2.04 24.18 9.91
CA ILE A 361 1.90 23.86 11.34
C ILE A 361 2.67 24.85 12.20
N GLY A 362 2.13 25.12 13.38
CA GLY A 362 2.77 25.85 14.45
C GLY A 362 2.45 25.23 15.81
N GLY A 363 3.01 25.79 16.87
CA GLY A 363 2.78 25.31 18.22
C GLY A 363 2.79 26.40 19.26
N ASN A 364 2.04 26.16 20.34
CA ASN A 364 2.03 26.96 21.56
C ASN A 364 2.09 26.06 22.78
N ARG A 365 2.55 26.60 23.92
CA ARG A 365 2.63 25.86 25.19
C ARG A 365 1.25 25.56 25.78
N SER A 366 0.24 26.34 25.43
CA SER A 366 -1.12 26.19 25.94
C SER A 366 -2.16 26.06 24.83
N ARG A 367 -3.32 25.49 25.18
CA ARG A 367 -4.50 25.41 24.32
C ARG A 367 -4.98 26.78 23.86
N GLU A 368 -5.10 27.69 24.82
CA GLU A 368 -5.59 29.06 24.60
C GLU A 368 -4.66 29.81 23.65
N GLY A 369 -3.34 29.65 23.81
CA GLY A 369 -2.35 30.24 22.92
C GLY A 369 -2.45 29.67 21.50
N ALA A 370 -2.61 28.36 21.33
CA ALA A 370 -2.81 27.75 20.02
C ALA A 370 -4.12 28.21 19.36
N LEU A 371 -5.21 28.33 20.11
CA LEU A 371 -6.49 28.86 19.63
C LEU A 371 -6.37 30.34 19.21
N GLU A 372 -5.64 31.16 19.97
CA GLU A 372 -5.41 32.56 19.59
C GLU A 372 -4.52 32.67 18.33
N MET A 373 -3.51 31.79 18.17
CA MET A 373 -2.77 31.69 16.91
C MET A 373 -3.72 31.37 15.73
N ALA A 374 -4.63 30.43 15.91
CA ALA A 374 -5.61 30.07 14.90
C ALA A 374 -6.53 31.25 14.55
N ARG A 375 -7.07 31.94 15.53
CA ARG A 375 -7.92 33.14 15.35
C ARG A 375 -7.21 34.25 14.61
N ARG A 376 -5.96 34.52 14.94
CA ARG A 376 -5.16 35.52 14.21
C ARG A 376 -4.89 35.11 12.77
N ALA A 377 -4.58 33.82 12.54
CA ALA A 377 -4.41 33.30 11.19
C ALA A 377 -5.70 33.49 10.34
N LEU A 378 -6.88 33.19 10.90
CA LEU A 378 -8.17 33.41 10.23
C LEU A 378 -8.40 34.91 9.89
N ARG A 379 -8.09 35.84 10.79
CA ARG A 379 -8.19 37.27 10.55
C ARG A 379 -7.25 37.76 9.43
N HIS A 380 -6.02 37.24 9.40
CA HIS A 380 -5.08 37.58 8.32
C HIS A 380 -5.48 37.01 6.97
N GLY A 381 -6.04 35.79 6.93
CA GLY A 381 -6.53 35.16 5.70
C GLY A 381 -7.80 35.82 5.14
N GLY A 382 -8.72 36.26 6.01
CA GLY A 382 -9.97 36.93 5.61
C GLY A 382 -9.74 38.25 4.89
N GLY A 383 -8.68 38.99 5.22
CA GLY A 383 -8.33 40.24 4.54
C GLY A 383 -7.79 40.05 3.11
N HIS A 384 -7.42 38.82 2.70
CA HIS A 384 -7.00 38.55 1.33
C HIS A 384 -8.14 38.04 0.44
N ALA A 385 -9.18 37.43 1.04
CA ALA A 385 -10.33 36.91 0.29
C ALA A 385 -11.22 38.00 -0.30
N GLU A 386 -11.25 39.18 0.33
CA GLU A 386 -12.00 40.33 -0.22
C GLU A 386 -11.30 41.07 -1.39
N ARG A 387 -10.03 40.75 -1.67
CA ARG A 387 -9.26 41.42 -2.76
C ARG A 387 -9.03 40.57 -4.00
N VAL A 388 -9.41 39.30 -3.98
CA VAL A 388 -9.39 38.47 -5.19
C VAL A 388 -10.78 38.54 -5.81
N SER A 389 -11.01 39.50 -6.67
CA SER A 389 -12.15 39.50 -7.59
C SER A 389 -12.09 38.16 -8.38
N PRO A 390 -13.23 37.49 -8.58
CA PRO A 390 -13.22 36.29 -9.43
C PRO A 390 -12.68 36.69 -10.81
N PRO A 391 -11.89 35.84 -11.46
CA PRO A 391 -11.43 36.08 -12.81
C PRO A 391 -12.68 36.33 -13.68
N PRO A 392 -12.64 37.31 -14.63
CA PRO A 392 -13.77 37.55 -15.50
C PRO A 392 -14.16 36.24 -16.20
N PRO A 393 -15.45 35.98 -16.39
CA PRO A 393 -15.91 34.78 -17.07
C PRO A 393 -15.23 34.73 -18.45
N ILE A 394 -14.58 33.63 -18.75
CA ILE A 394 -14.01 33.35 -20.06
C ILE A 394 -15.17 33.46 -21.05
N ALA A 395 -15.16 34.49 -21.88
CA ALA A 395 -16.13 34.68 -22.94
C ALA A 395 -15.99 33.47 -23.89
N VAL A 396 -16.89 32.51 -23.79
CA VAL A 396 -17.05 31.46 -24.78
C VAL A 396 -17.66 32.12 -26.00
N THR A 397 -16.84 32.50 -26.96
CA THR A 397 -17.32 32.89 -28.28
C THR A 397 -18.06 31.71 -28.89
N PRO A 398 -19.32 31.80 -29.25
CA PRO A 398 -20.02 30.76 -29.93
C PRO A 398 -19.37 30.56 -31.30
N LYS A 399 -18.80 29.36 -31.55
CA LYS A 399 -18.37 28.93 -32.88
C LYS A 399 -19.59 29.00 -33.78
N GLY A 400 -19.50 29.85 -34.81
CA GLY A 400 -20.53 30.08 -35.80
C GLY A 400 -20.97 28.76 -36.43
N THR A 401 -22.28 28.62 -36.54
CA THR A 401 -22.96 27.59 -37.32
C THR A 401 -22.53 27.67 -38.78
N PRO A 402 -22.13 26.58 -39.44
CA PRO A 402 -21.92 26.62 -40.87
C PRO A 402 -23.26 26.66 -41.58
N ARG A 403 -23.42 27.63 -42.52
CA ARG A 403 -24.51 27.74 -43.48
C ARG A 403 -24.48 26.53 -44.43
N PRO A 404 -25.60 25.93 -44.81
CA PRO A 404 -25.64 24.88 -45.80
C PRO A 404 -25.47 25.46 -47.21
N SER A 405 -24.45 25.04 -47.94
CA SER A 405 -24.37 25.20 -49.38
C SER A 405 -24.85 23.90 -50.06
N ALA A 406 -25.82 24.06 -50.94
CA ALA A 406 -26.34 23.01 -51.78
C ALA A 406 -25.36 22.71 -52.93
N GLY A 407 -25.29 21.44 -53.31
CA GLY A 407 -24.87 21.07 -54.65
C GLY A 407 -23.81 19.99 -54.74
N GLY A 408 -24.21 18.77 -55.09
CA GLY A 408 -23.59 18.01 -56.16
C GLY A 408 -22.64 16.90 -55.84
N SER A 409 -23.14 15.71 -56.18
CA SER A 409 -22.47 14.57 -56.80
C SER A 409 -21.67 13.56 -55.98
N ARG A 410 -22.13 12.37 -56.13
CA ARG A 410 -21.70 11.00 -55.85
C ARG A 410 -20.18 10.75 -55.99
N GLY A 411 -19.64 10.00 -55.08
CA GLY A 411 -18.35 9.36 -55.20
C GLY A 411 -18.14 8.35 -54.06
N SER A 412 -18.43 7.09 -54.40
CA SER A 412 -18.10 5.89 -53.60
C SER A 412 -16.59 5.78 -53.44
N TRP A 413 -16.10 5.54 -52.21
CA TRP A 413 -14.78 4.96 -52.01
C TRP A 413 -14.82 3.97 -50.83
N ASP A 414 -14.61 2.71 -51.25
CA ASP A 414 -14.34 1.57 -50.38
C ASP A 414 -13.03 1.80 -49.55
N CYS A 415 -13.09 1.45 -48.31
CA CYS A 415 -11.92 1.42 -47.44
C CYS A 415 -11.52 -0.04 -47.19
N SER A 416 -10.56 -0.54 -47.97
CA SER A 416 -9.91 -1.82 -47.75
C SER A 416 -8.66 -1.64 -46.93
N CYS A 417 -8.60 -2.31 -45.80
CA CYS A 417 -7.39 -2.50 -45.00
C CYS A 417 -6.44 -3.47 -45.69
N ASN A 418 -5.20 -3.13 -45.89
CA ASN A 418 -4.16 -4.12 -46.14
C ASN A 418 -2.86 -3.78 -45.39
N GLY A 419 -2.38 -4.83 -44.71
CA GLY A 419 -1.17 -4.85 -43.86
C GLY A 419 0.13 -4.73 -44.66
N ILE A 420 1.17 -4.35 -43.96
CA ILE A 420 2.53 -4.34 -44.47
C ILE A 420 3.40 -5.24 -43.62
N ALA A 421 3.84 -6.33 -44.22
CA ALA A 421 4.91 -7.20 -43.76
C ALA A 421 6.25 -6.63 -44.24
N ALA A 422 7.22 -6.52 -43.31
CA ALA A 422 8.57 -6.14 -43.63
C ALA A 422 9.34 -7.30 -44.25
N ARG A 423 9.93 -7.09 -45.43
CA ARG A 423 10.96 -7.96 -46.04
C ARG A 423 12.26 -7.17 -46.21
N CYS A 424 13.35 -7.74 -45.69
CA CYS A 424 14.71 -7.35 -46.03
C CYS A 424 15.05 -7.69 -47.49
N SER A 425 15.71 -6.80 -48.22
CA SER A 425 16.51 -7.13 -49.39
C SER A 425 17.75 -6.21 -49.48
N LYS A 426 18.83 -6.84 -49.92
CA LYS A 426 20.23 -6.38 -50.00
C LYS A 426 20.49 -5.43 -51.19
N GLY A 427 21.39 -4.44 -50.92
CA GLY A 427 22.50 -3.86 -51.71
C GLY A 427 22.18 -3.16 -53.02
N PRO A 428 23.17 -2.48 -53.68
CA PRO A 428 24.61 -2.32 -53.37
C PRO A 428 25.18 -0.87 -53.42
N ALA A 429 26.36 -0.73 -52.88
CA ALA A 429 27.52 0.15 -53.07
C ALA A 429 27.45 1.52 -53.80
N GLY A 430 28.09 2.54 -53.18
CA GLY A 430 28.58 3.75 -53.87
C GLY A 430 29.09 4.84 -52.97
N VAL A 431 30.43 4.86 -52.74
CA VAL A 431 31.41 5.96 -52.68
C VAL A 431 31.20 7.19 -51.80
N GLY A 432 32.17 7.38 -50.89
CA GLY A 432 32.81 8.67 -50.62
C GLY A 432 32.39 9.42 -49.34
N GLY A 433 33.30 9.58 -48.39
CA GLY A 433 33.26 10.68 -47.45
C GLY A 433 33.80 10.40 -46.07
N SER A 434 34.97 10.82 -45.82
CA SER A 434 35.68 11.27 -44.60
C SER A 434 35.33 10.69 -43.20
N PRO A 435 36.35 10.43 -42.35
CA PRO A 435 36.21 9.76 -41.06
C PRO A 435 35.83 10.73 -39.94
N PRO A 436 35.18 10.19 -38.87
CA PRO A 436 34.89 10.97 -37.68
C PRO A 436 36.08 11.06 -36.72
N PRO A 437 36.13 12.04 -35.81
CA PRO A 437 37.24 12.31 -34.93
C PRO A 437 37.43 11.25 -33.85
N ARG A 438 38.68 11.01 -33.49
CA ARG A 438 39.15 10.07 -32.48
C ARG A 438 38.64 10.43 -31.08
N VAL A 439 38.05 9.47 -30.39
CA VAL A 439 37.78 9.50 -28.96
C VAL A 439 39.08 9.15 -28.23
N ALA A 440 39.49 10.02 -27.30
CA ALA A 440 40.65 9.84 -26.46
C ALA A 440 40.46 8.69 -25.46
N ALA A 441 41.45 7.84 -25.34
CA ALA A 441 41.53 6.72 -24.43
C ALA A 441 41.74 7.21 -22.98
N CYS A 442 41.00 6.66 -22.03
CA CYS A 442 41.24 6.78 -20.59
C CYS A 442 42.49 5.97 -20.18
N PRO A 443 43.31 6.49 -19.26
CA PRO A 443 44.49 5.77 -18.74
C PRO A 443 44.07 4.69 -17.72
N PRO A 444 44.88 3.63 -17.49
CA PRO A 444 44.60 2.55 -16.56
C PRO A 444 44.85 2.97 -15.11
N PRO A 445 44.24 2.27 -14.14
CA PRO A 445 44.38 2.60 -12.72
C PRO A 445 45.72 2.18 -12.16
N LEU A 446 46.32 3.08 -11.34
CA LEU A 446 47.52 2.86 -10.58
C LEU A 446 47.33 1.81 -9.47
N ALA A 447 48.25 0.86 -9.41
CA ALA A 447 48.38 -0.09 -8.31
C ALA A 447 48.85 0.63 -7.05
N LEU A 448 48.16 0.42 -5.92
CA LEU A 448 48.64 0.80 -4.60
C LEU A 448 49.12 -0.44 -3.87
N GLU A 449 50.39 -0.41 -3.56
CA GLU A 449 51.11 -1.37 -2.72
C GLU A 449 50.63 -1.34 -1.28
N GLY A 450 50.75 -2.49 -0.64
CA GLY A 450 50.22 -2.78 0.71
C GLY A 450 50.96 -2.10 1.85
N HIS A 451 50.22 -1.83 2.91
CA HIS A 451 50.78 -1.71 4.24
C HIS A 451 49.86 -2.44 5.24
N GLN A 452 50.49 -3.27 6.04
CA GLN A 452 49.88 -4.06 7.12
C GLN A 452 49.64 -3.21 8.40
N PRO A 453 48.89 -3.74 9.41
CA PRO A 453 48.08 -2.96 10.33
C PRO A 453 48.78 -2.65 11.66
N SER A 454 48.39 -1.55 12.30
CA SER A 454 48.62 -1.36 13.72
C SER A 454 47.34 -1.16 14.47
N GLN A 455 47.28 -1.85 15.62
CA GLN A 455 46.21 -2.02 16.59
C GLN A 455 45.82 -0.76 17.37
N ARG A 456 44.58 -0.84 17.91
CA ARG A 456 43.99 -0.15 19.08
C ARG A 456 43.31 1.19 18.81
N LEU A 457 42.02 1.27 19.03
CA LEU A 457 41.33 1.55 20.29
C LEU A 457 39.80 1.54 20.07
N ALA A 458 39.10 0.85 20.97
CA ALA A 458 37.66 0.83 21.07
C ALA A 458 37.12 2.19 21.51
N GLY A 459 36.15 2.70 20.78
CA GLY A 459 35.31 3.82 21.18
C GLY A 459 33.93 3.62 20.58
N SER A 460 33.02 3.07 21.37
CA SER A 460 31.61 2.92 21.02
C SER A 460 30.96 4.31 21.00
N VAL A 461 30.54 4.77 19.84
CA VAL A 461 29.64 5.91 19.69
C VAL A 461 28.27 5.34 19.36
N SER A 462 27.38 5.37 20.34
CA SER A 462 25.95 5.10 20.17
C SER A 462 25.34 6.29 19.42
N LEU A 463 24.94 6.06 18.17
CA LEU A 463 24.08 6.97 17.43
C LEU A 463 22.63 6.64 17.78
N GLU A 464 22.04 7.41 18.68
CA GLU A 464 20.60 7.45 18.90
C GLU A 464 19.94 8.11 17.69
N PHE A 465 19.24 7.29 16.89
CA PHE A 465 18.30 7.79 15.90
C PHE A 465 17.00 8.18 16.60
N ALA A 466 16.75 9.46 16.68
CA ALA A 466 15.44 9.98 17.05
C ALA A 466 14.44 9.73 15.89
N PRO A 467 13.23 9.21 16.17
CA PRO A 467 12.22 9.03 15.14
C PRO A 467 11.66 10.39 14.70
N VAL A 468 11.62 10.59 13.38
CA VAL A 468 10.94 11.72 12.74
C VAL A 468 9.43 11.50 12.92
N PRO A 469 8.68 12.43 13.50
CA PRO A 469 7.22 12.29 13.57
C PRO A 469 6.57 12.61 12.21
N VAL A 470 5.73 11.70 11.80
CA VAL A 470 4.79 11.81 10.68
C VAL A 470 3.67 12.81 11.01
#